data_32e588ebb3f2db7c0f99d592af3b25a3
#
_entry.id   32e588ebb3f2db7c0f99d592af3b25a3
#
_cell.length_a   1.000
_cell.length_b   1.000
_cell.length_c   1.000
_cell.angle_alpha   90.00
_cell.angle_beta   90.00
_cell.angle_gamma   90.00
#
_symmetry.space_group_name_H-M   'P 1'
#
loop_
_entity.id
_entity.type
_entity.pdbx_description
1 polymer ?
#
loop_
_entity_poly.entity_id
_entity_poly.type
_entity_poly.pdbx_seq_one_letter_code
_entity_poly.pdbx_strand_id
1 'polypeptide(L)'
;NLIADFSFNNDESNTNTHLFAELNGNIDEKTKYEINIQNVSNDNYLKIHDIKDYTKIIESDSYLKSYIEFDRDINEDTNLKNSFIVYEDLSKADSDKYQFVFPNFNFSKVIDVDEDYNGIFNFSSSGFQKFYDTNKHEVLINNDFNFNSLDFISSDGLVTDYNFLLKNYNTYSKNSSIYENKND
;
A
#
# COMPACT_ATOMS: atom_id res chain seq x y z
N ASN A 1 -19.76 -5.49 0.37
CA ASN A 1 -20.15 -4.39 -0.50
C ASN A 1 -19.55 -4.61 -1.87
N LEU A 2 -20.31 -4.39 -2.94
CA LEU A 2 -19.85 -4.43 -4.33
C LEU A 2 -20.32 -3.16 -5.04
N ILE A 3 -19.41 -2.48 -5.68
CA ILE A 3 -19.68 -1.36 -6.58
C ILE A 3 -19.04 -1.73 -7.93
N ALA A 4 -19.76 -1.58 -9.02
CA ALA A 4 -19.22 -1.82 -10.35
C ALA A 4 -19.77 -0.79 -11.33
N ASP A 5 -18.91 -0.33 -12.20
CA ASP A 5 -19.20 0.56 -13.33
C ASP A 5 -18.62 -0.05 -14.59
N PHE A 6 -19.46 -0.19 -15.60
CA PHE A 6 -19.09 -0.82 -16.87
C PHE A 6 -19.72 -0.06 -18.04
N SER A 7 -18.92 0.22 -19.03
CA SER A 7 -19.38 0.78 -20.30
C SER A 7 -18.81 0.03 -21.47
N PHE A 8 -19.62 -0.12 -22.50
CA PHE A 8 -19.23 -0.68 -23.78
C PHE A 8 -19.81 0.19 -24.90
N ASN A 9 -18.96 0.76 -25.70
CA ASN A 9 -19.32 1.48 -26.91
C ASN A 9 -18.48 0.98 -28.08
N ASN A 10 -19.13 0.53 -29.13
CA ASN A 10 -18.46 0.06 -30.34
C ASN A 10 -18.83 1.00 -31.50
N ASP A 11 -17.86 1.78 -31.97
CA ASP A 11 -17.96 2.59 -33.18
C ASP A 11 -17.16 1.90 -34.31
N GLU A 12 -17.47 2.20 -35.57
CA GLU A 12 -16.91 1.50 -36.74
C GLU A 12 -15.38 1.39 -36.77
N SER A 13 -14.69 2.22 -36.02
CA SER A 13 -13.21 2.27 -35.97
C SER A 13 -12.59 1.97 -34.61
N ASN A 14 -13.35 2.04 -33.49
CA ASN A 14 -12.80 1.89 -32.15
C ASN A 14 -13.80 1.28 -31.17
N THR A 15 -13.33 0.30 -30.41
CA THR A 15 -14.07 -0.20 -29.25
C THR A 15 -13.63 0.58 -28.02
N ASN A 16 -14.56 1.26 -27.38
CA ASN A 16 -14.35 2.02 -26.16
C ASN A 16 -15.05 1.32 -25.00
N THR A 17 -14.27 0.77 -24.09
CA THR A 17 -14.80 0.06 -22.91
C THR A 17 -14.07 0.47 -21.66
N HIS A 18 -14.77 0.42 -20.53
CA HIS A 18 -14.16 0.39 -19.23
C HIS A 18 -14.83 -0.64 -18.32
N LEU A 19 -14.09 -1.10 -17.36
CA LEU A 19 -14.55 -1.88 -16.22
C LEU A 19 -13.90 -1.35 -14.95
N PHE A 20 -14.70 -0.82 -14.05
CA PHE A 20 -14.27 -0.40 -12.71
C PHE A 20 -15.10 -1.14 -11.70
N ALA A 21 -14.47 -1.88 -10.80
CA ALA A 21 -15.16 -2.64 -9.78
C ALA A 21 -14.41 -2.60 -8.45
N GLU A 22 -15.15 -2.43 -7.39
CA GLU A 22 -14.67 -2.51 -6.00
C GLU A 22 -15.52 -3.53 -5.25
N LEU A 23 -14.86 -4.47 -4.62
CA LEU A 23 -15.47 -5.46 -3.74
C LEU A 23 -14.74 -5.45 -2.41
N ASN A 24 -15.47 -5.23 -1.32
CA ASN A 24 -14.92 -5.33 0.02
C ASN A 24 -15.84 -6.14 0.95
N GLY A 25 -15.24 -6.79 1.92
CA GLY A 25 -15.96 -7.62 2.86
C GLY A 25 -15.05 -8.25 3.92
N ASN A 26 -15.65 -9.14 4.70
CA ASN A 26 -14.94 -9.91 5.71
C ASN A 26 -14.93 -11.38 5.30
N ILE A 27 -13.78 -12.04 5.46
CA ILE A 27 -13.64 -13.49 5.33
C ILE A 27 -14.09 -14.14 6.64
N ASP A 28 -13.63 -13.54 7.74
CA ASP A 28 -14.01 -13.90 9.11
C ASP A 28 -14.03 -12.64 9.98
N GLU A 29 -14.21 -12.79 11.31
CA GLU A 29 -14.25 -11.67 12.26
C GLU A 29 -12.96 -10.85 12.32
N LYS A 30 -11.84 -11.45 11.93
CA LYS A 30 -10.49 -10.88 12.04
C LYS A 30 -9.87 -10.53 10.69
N THR A 31 -10.47 -10.95 9.58
CA THR A 31 -9.88 -10.81 8.25
C THR A 31 -10.82 -10.06 7.33
N LYS A 32 -10.37 -8.90 6.88
CA LYS A 32 -11.03 -8.10 5.85
C LYS A 32 -10.31 -8.27 4.53
N TYR A 33 -11.05 -8.11 3.45
CA TYR A 33 -10.48 -8.07 2.12
C TYR A 33 -11.04 -6.92 1.31
N GLU A 34 -10.24 -6.44 0.39
CA GLU A 34 -10.63 -5.45 -0.61
C GLU A 34 -10.03 -5.81 -1.96
N ILE A 35 -10.84 -5.77 -2.99
CA ILE A 35 -10.47 -6.02 -4.38
C ILE A 35 -10.90 -4.81 -5.19
N ASN A 36 -9.99 -4.21 -5.92
CA ASN A 36 -10.26 -3.12 -6.85
C ASN A 36 -9.74 -3.52 -8.23
N ILE A 37 -10.58 -3.41 -9.23
CA ILE A 37 -10.25 -3.70 -10.63
C ILE A 37 -10.54 -2.47 -11.45
N GLN A 38 -9.53 -2.02 -12.19
CA GLN A 38 -9.64 -0.90 -13.10
C GLN A 38 -9.05 -1.29 -14.46
N ASN A 39 -9.84 -1.18 -15.51
CA ASN A 39 -9.43 -1.47 -16.85
C ASN A 39 -10.11 -0.55 -17.86
N VAL A 40 -9.38 -0.10 -18.85
CA VAL A 40 -9.88 0.71 -19.98
C VAL A 40 -9.36 0.17 -21.30
N SER A 41 -10.10 0.37 -22.38
CA SER A 41 -9.73 -0.11 -23.71
C SER A 41 -8.60 0.67 -24.38
N ASN A 42 -8.37 1.92 -23.98
CA ASN A 42 -7.30 2.76 -24.54
C ASN A 42 -6.82 3.83 -23.51
N ASP A 43 -5.61 4.30 -23.72
CA ASP A 43 -4.89 5.17 -22.77
C ASP A 43 -5.49 6.58 -22.64
N ASN A 44 -6.28 7.01 -23.60
CA ASN A 44 -6.91 8.33 -23.57
C ASN A 44 -8.37 8.27 -23.08
N TYR A 45 -8.88 7.07 -22.79
CA TYR A 45 -10.28 6.84 -22.46
C TYR A 45 -10.77 7.74 -21.31
N LEU A 46 -10.03 7.78 -20.22
CA LEU A 46 -10.40 8.56 -19.02
C LEU A 46 -10.50 10.06 -19.30
N LYS A 47 -9.56 10.58 -20.12
CA LYS A 47 -9.51 12.00 -20.48
C LYS A 47 -10.60 12.41 -21.46
N ILE A 48 -10.92 11.54 -22.42
CA ILE A 48 -11.91 11.83 -23.46
C ILE A 48 -13.33 11.86 -22.87
N HIS A 49 -13.59 11.00 -21.87
CA HIS A 49 -14.93 10.80 -21.32
C HIS A 49 -15.15 11.46 -19.97
N ASP A 50 -14.15 12.16 -19.40
CA ASP A 50 -14.19 12.81 -18.08
C ASP A 50 -14.70 11.87 -16.97
N ILE A 51 -14.33 10.58 -17.05
CA ILE A 51 -14.88 9.50 -16.22
C ILE A 51 -14.68 9.76 -14.72
N LYS A 52 -13.59 10.40 -14.36
CA LYS A 52 -13.27 10.76 -12.97
C LYS A 52 -14.38 11.56 -12.29
N ASP A 53 -15.13 12.36 -13.04
CA ASP A 53 -16.21 13.18 -12.50
C ASP A 53 -17.47 12.36 -12.16
N TYR A 54 -17.58 11.14 -12.71
CA TYR A 54 -18.75 10.28 -12.58
C TYR A 54 -18.56 9.10 -11.65
N THR A 55 -17.32 8.68 -11.37
CA THR A 55 -17.03 7.54 -10.50
C THR A 55 -16.03 7.89 -9.40
N LYS A 56 -16.27 7.33 -8.20
CA LYS A 56 -15.35 7.46 -7.06
C LYS A 56 -14.26 6.39 -7.06
N ILE A 57 -14.32 5.40 -7.95
CA ILE A 57 -13.37 4.30 -8.00
C ILE A 57 -12.04 4.76 -8.63
N ILE A 58 -12.09 5.74 -9.53
CA ILE A 58 -10.93 6.27 -10.23
C ILE A 58 -10.38 7.49 -9.49
N GLU A 59 -9.10 7.44 -9.14
CA GLU A 59 -8.39 8.53 -8.46
C GLU A 59 -7.62 9.44 -9.43
N SER A 60 -7.27 8.95 -10.63
CA SER A 60 -6.39 9.64 -11.57
C SER A 60 -6.78 9.37 -13.02
N ASP A 61 -6.60 10.38 -13.88
CA ASP A 61 -6.76 10.25 -15.34
C ASP A 61 -5.49 9.73 -16.03
N SER A 62 -4.42 9.57 -15.30
CA SER A 62 -3.09 9.23 -15.83
C SER A 62 -2.65 7.82 -15.51
N TYR A 63 -3.25 7.18 -14.51
CA TYR A 63 -2.95 5.80 -14.15
C TYR A 63 -4.16 5.07 -13.60
N LEU A 64 -4.18 3.76 -13.79
CA LEU A 64 -5.10 2.83 -13.15
C LEU A 64 -4.40 2.08 -12.02
N LYS A 65 -5.15 1.75 -10.97
CA LYS A 65 -4.64 0.99 -9.83
C LYS A 65 -5.59 -0.17 -9.54
N SER A 66 -5.19 -1.37 -9.91
CA SER A 66 -5.90 -2.59 -9.53
C SER A 66 -5.18 -3.28 -8.38
N TYR A 67 -5.93 -3.79 -7.39
CA TYR A 67 -5.30 -4.46 -6.25
C TYR A 67 -6.21 -5.48 -5.60
N ILE A 68 -5.57 -6.41 -4.89
CA ILE A 68 -6.19 -7.27 -3.90
C ILE A 68 -5.46 -7.03 -2.59
N GLU A 69 -6.19 -6.74 -1.54
CA GLU A 69 -5.67 -6.44 -0.22
C GLU A 69 -6.35 -7.33 0.83
N PHE A 70 -5.56 -7.80 1.78
CA PHE A 70 -6.01 -8.51 2.97
C PHE A 70 -5.49 -7.78 4.20
N ASP A 71 -6.38 -7.52 5.14
CA ASP A 71 -6.08 -6.91 6.42
C ASP A 71 -6.56 -7.86 7.53
N ARG A 72 -5.63 -8.37 8.35
CA ARG A 72 -5.90 -9.38 9.36
C ARG A 72 -5.41 -8.98 10.73
N ASP A 73 -6.33 -8.95 11.68
CA ASP A 73 -6.04 -8.92 13.11
C ASP A 73 -5.69 -10.33 13.59
N ILE A 74 -4.39 -10.63 13.74
CA ILE A 74 -3.90 -11.93 14.22
C ILE A 74 -4.37 -12.14 15.66
N ASN A 75 -4.22 -11.11 16.46
CA ASN A 75 -4.77 -10.97 17.82
C ASN A 75 -4.97 -9.48 18.14
N GLU A 76 -5.35 -9.12 19.38
CA GLU A 76 -5.62 -7.75 19.81
C GLU A 76 -4.43 -6.80 19.64
N ASP A 77 -3.21 -7.33 19.69
CA ASP A 77 -1.95 -6.58 19.67
C ASP A 77 -1.21 -6.69 18.32
N THR A 78 -1.69 -7.51 17.40
CA THR A 78 -0.95 -7.84 16.16
C THR A 78 -1.83 -7.77 14.95
N ASN A 79 -1.46 -6.91 14.01
CA ASN A 79 -2.10 -6.76 12.72
C ASN A 79 -1.12 -7.04 11.57
N LEU A 80 -1.62 -7.64 10.51
CA LEU A 80 -0.91 -7.86 9.25
C LEU A 80 -1.79 -7.45 8.08
N LYS A 81 -1.33 -6.49 7.32
CA LYS A 81 -1.90 -6.05 6.06
C LYS A 81 -1.00 -6.46 4.90
N ASN A 82 -1.54 -7.06 3.87
CA ASN A 82 -0.81 -7.49 2.69
C ASN A 82 -1.61 -7.21 1.43
N SER A 83 -0.93 -6.71 0.38
CA SER A 83 -1.58 -6.44 -0.88
C SER A 83 -0.71 -6.82 -2.09
N PHE A 84 -1.38 -7.16 -3.17
CA PHE A 84 -0.86 -7.23 -4.52
C PHE A 84 -1.46 -6.09 -5.32
N ILE A 85 -0.63 -5.24 -5.92
CA ILE A 85 -1.05 -4.04 -6.63
C ILE A 85 -0.47 -4.06 -8.03
N VAL A 86 -1.29 -3.70 -9.01
CA VAL A 86 -0.87 -3.43 -10.38
C VAL A 86 -1.21 -1.99 -10.70
N TYR A 87 -0.20 -1.21 -11.06
CA TYR A 87 -0.38 0.11 -11.65
C TYR A 87 -0.21 0.02 -13.16
N GLU A 88 -1.10 0.68 -13.90
CA GLU A 88 -1.00 0.90 -15.32
C GLU A 88 -0.88 2.40 -15.59
N ASP A 89 0.24 2.85 -16.15
CA ASP A 89 0.49 4.25 -16.49
C ASP A 89 -0.01 4.53 -17.90
N LEU A 90 -1.14 5.21 -18.01
CA LEU A 90 -1.79 5.54 -19.27
C LEU A 90 -1.04 6.62 -20.08
N SER A 91 0.01 7.20 -19.54
CA SER A 91 0.86 8.15 -20.27
C SER A 91 2.02 7.50 -21.02
N LYS A 92 2.26 6.21 -20.77
CA LYS A 92 3.35 5.44 -21.36
C LYS A 92 2.82 4.47 -22.43
N ALA A 93 3.45 4.48 -23.59
CA ALA A 93 3.02 3.66 -24.71
C ALA A 93 3.57 2.22 -24.64
N ASP A 94 4.77 2.00 -24.11
CA ASP A 94 5.50 0.74 -24.22
C ASP A 94 6.08 0.24 -22.91
N SER A 95 7.38 0.43 -22.73
CA SER A 95 8.12 -0.11 -21.58
C SER A 95 7.77 0.61 -20.28
N ASP A 96 7.69 -0.15 -19.19
CA ASP A 96 7.34 0.33 -17.85
C ASP A 96 5.92 0.93 -17.73
N LYS A 97 5.03 0.58 -18.66
CA LYS A 97 3.61 0.91 -18.54
C LYS A 97 2.99 0.24 -17.32
N TYR A 98 3.37 -1.00 -17.07
CA TYR A 98 2.91 -1.78 -15.92
C TYR A 98 3.96 -1.82 -14.82
N GLN A 99 3.48 -1.60 -13.59
CA GLN A 99 4.26 -1.75 -12.38
C GLN A 99 3.52 -2.73 -11.45
N PHE A 100 4.18 -3.82 -11.12
CA PHE A 100 3.66 -4.84 -10.21
C PHE A 100 4.30 -4.67 -8.84
N VAL A 101 3.49 -4.59 -7.79
CA VAL A 101 3.96 -4.45 -6.41
C VAL A 101 3.49 -5.66 -5.62
N PHE A 102 4.44 -6.54 -5.25
CA PHE A 102 4.16 -7.72 -4.45
C PHE A 102 5.44 -8.33 -3.87
N PRO A 103 5.47 -8.62 -2.55
CA PRO A 103 4.47 -8.19 -1.58
C PRO A 103 4.50 -6.68 -1.35
N ASN A 104 3.37 -6.12 -0.96
CA ASN A 104 3.28 -4.84 -0.30
C ASN A 104 2.64 -5.12 1.06
N PHE A 105 3.39 -4.96 2.16
CA PHE A 105 2.95 -5.39 3.47
C PHE A 105 3.16 -4.34 4.54
N ASN A 106 2.31 -4.41 5.56
CA ASN A 106 2.47 -3.68 6.81
C ASN A 106 2.14 -4.65 7.95
N PHE A 107 3.09 -4.83 8.84
CA PHE A 107 2.96 -5.60 10.06
C PHE A 107 3.14 -4.68 11.25
N SER A 108 2.25 -4.78 12.22
CA SER A 108 2.37 -4.06 13.49
C SER A 108 2.11 -4.98 14.66
N LYS A 109 2.88 -4.80 15.72
CA LYS A 109 2.72 -5.53 16.97
C LYS A 109 2.99 -4.62 18.16
N VAL A 110 2.02 -4.58 19.07
CA VAL A 110 2.20 -4.02 20.41
C VAL A 110 2.71 -5.14 21.31
N ILE A 111 3.81 -4.91 22.01
CA ILE A 111 4.40 -5.86 22.96
C ILE A 111 4.23 -5.24 24.34
N ASP A 112 3.29 -5.78 25.08
CA ASP A 112 3.10 -5.38 26.46
C ASP A 112 4.29 -5.87 27.30
N VAL A 113 4.89 -4.98 28.03
CA VAL A 113 6.09 -5.30 28.82
C VAL A 113 5.66 -5.49 30.26
N ASP A 114 6.28 -6.47 30.93
CA ASP A 114 6.06 -6.78 32.32
C ASP A 114 6.20 -5.53 33.22
N GLU A 115 5.51 -5.49 34.33
CA GLU A 115 5.43 -4.34 35.28
C GLU A 115 6.79 -3.72 35.62
N ASP A 116 7.87 -4.49 35.49
CA ASP A 116 9.23 -4.05 35.80
C ASP A 116 9.79 -2.97 34.85
N TYR A 117 9.26 -2.86 33.60
CA TYR A 117 9.78 -1.92 32.60
C TYR A 117 8.93 -0.66 32.44
N ASN A 118 7.72 -0.64 33.01
CA ASN A 118 6.81 0.51 32.99
C ASN A 118 6.70 1.20 31.65
N GLY A 119 6.39 0.43 30.59
CA GLY A 119 6.29 0.98 29.25
C GLY A 119 5.73 -0.01 28.22
N ILE A 120 5.60 0.45 27.00
CA ILE A 120 5.06 -0.31 25.88
C ILE A 120 6.08 -0.34 24.75
N PHE A 121 6.38 -1.53 24.24
CA PHE A 121 7.12 -1.71 22.99
C PHE A 121 6.16 -1.84 21.81
N ASN A 122 6.44 -1.08 20.76
CA ASN A 122 5.77 -1.20 19.48
C ASN A 122 6.80 -1.63 18.43
N PHE A 123 6.48 -2.68 17.70
CA PHE A 123 7.23 -3.11 16.55
C PHE A 123 6.37 -2.92 15.32
N SER A 124 6.92 -2.26 14.28
CA SER A 124 6.30 -2.23 12.97
C SER A 124 7.32 -2.60 11.90
N SER A 125 6.84 -3.34 10.90
CA SER A 125 7.61 -3.70 9.72
C SER A 125 6.76 -3.47 8.50
N SER A 126 7.24 -2.66 7.57
CA SER A 126 6.56 -2.39 6.32
C SER A 126 7.51 -2.49 5.15
N GLY A 127 6.99 -2.86 4.00
CA GLY A 127 7.84 -2.95 2.83
C GLY A 127 7.09 -3.31 1.58
N PHE A 128 7.80 -3.19 0.48
CA PHE A 128 7.29 -3.59 -0.82
C PHE A 128 8.40 -4.14 -1.71
N GLN A 129 7.97 -4.87 -2.72
CA GLN A 129 8.79 -5.29 -3.83
C GLN A 129 8.08 -4.89 -5.13
N LYS A 130 8.77 -4.13 -5.98
CA LYS A 130 8.25 -3.63 -7.24
C LYS A 130 8.98 -4.24 -8.41
N PHE A 131 8.24 -4.62 -9.42
CA PHE A 131 8.72 -5.14 -10.68
C PHE A 131 8.16 -4.32 -11.84
N TYR A 132 8.97 -4.16 -12.87
CA TYR A 132 8.60 -3.48 -14.11
C TYR A 132 8.92 -4.37 -15.31
N ASP A 133 8.29 -4.12 -16.43
CA ASP A 133 8.51 -4.90 -17.66
C ASP A 133 9.95 -4.83 -18.18
N THR A 134 10.68 -3.75 -17.87
CA THR A 134 12.08 -3.56 -18.28
C THR A 134 13.10 -4.22 -17.37
N ASN A 135 12.72 -5.23 -16.61
CA ASN A 135 13.58 -5.89 -15.64
C ASN A 135 14.15 -4.95 -14.55
N LYS A 136 13.46 -3.85 -14.28
CA LYS A 136 13.68 -3.03 -13.10
C LYS A 136 13.07 -3.71 -11.89
N HIS A 137 13.78 -3.64 -10.79
CA HIS A 137 13.35 -4.23 -9.53
C HIS A 137 13.74 -3.31 -8.38
N GLU A 138 12.80 -3.04 -7.50
CA GLU A 138 12.99 -2.19 -6.34
C GLU A 138 12.41 -2.89 -5.11
N VAL A 139 13.17 -2.91 -4.03
CA VAL A 139 12.76 -3.47 -2.74
C VAL A 139 13.00 -2.43 -1.66
N LEU A 140 12.03 -2.31 -0.78
CA LEU A 140 12.14 -1.50 0.42
C LEU A 140 11.58 -2.30 1.60
N ILE A 141 12.33 -2.33 2.71
CA ILE A 141 11.86 -2.86 4.00
C ILE A 141 12.27 -1.87 5.07
N ASN A 142 11.28 -1.41 5.81
CA ASN A 142 11.45 -0.53 6.97
C ASN A 142 11.00 -1.28 8.22
N ASN A 143 11.86 -1.32 9.24
CA ASN A 143 11.54 -1.88 10.54
C ASN A 143 11.75 -0.81 11.61
N ASP A 144 10.68 -0.52 12.34
CA ASP A 144 10.70 0.44 13.44
C ASP A 144 10.42 -0.31 14.75
N PHE A 145 11.26 -0.08 15.72
CA PHE A 145 11.10 -0.57 17.06
C PHE A 145 11.06 0.63 18.01
N ASN A 146 9.95 0.83 18.66
CA ASN A 146 9.70 1.97 19.55
C ASN A 146 9.32 1.51 20.94
N PHE A 147 10.00 2.07 21.95
CA PHE A 147 9.63 1.93 23.35
C PHE A 147 9.19 3.27 23.90
N ASN A 148 8.00 3.31 24.52
CA ASN A 148 7.48 4.45 25.24
C ASN A 148 7.31 4.07 26.69
N SER A 149 8.02 4.75 27.61
CA SER A 149 7.79 4.57 29.04
C SER A 149 6.44 5.13 29.47
N LEU A 150 5.90 4.61 30.56
CA LEU A 150 4.86 5.31 31.30
C LEU A 150 5.45 6.55 31.95
N ASP A 151 4.59 7.51 32.32
CA ASP A 151 4.96 8.69 33.05
C ASP A 151 5.49 8.32 34.43
N PHE A 152 6.66 8.79 34.76
CA PHE A 152 7.23 8.68 36.10
C PHE A 152 7.02 10.01 36.87
N ILE A 153 6.24 9.96 37.94
CA ILE A 153 5.91 11.15 38.73
C ILE A 153 6.69 11.08 40.05
N SER A 154 7.58 12.04 40.25
CA SER A 154 8.34 12.17 41.51
C SER A 154 7.48 12.72 42.66
N SER A 155 7.94 12.59 43.89
CA SER A 155 7.29 13.16 45.09
C SER A 155 7.12 14.68 45.01
N ASP A 156 7.96 15.35 44.25
CA ASP A 156 7.95 16.81 44.08
C ASP A 156 7.07 17.26 42.88
N GLY A 157 6.34 16.30 42.24
CA GLY A 157 5.45 16.56 41.15
C GLY A 157 6.12 16.68 39.78
N LEU A 158 7.41 16.33 39.65
CA LEU A 158 8.10 16.27 38.39
C LEU A 158 7.62 15.04 37.61
N VAL A 159 7.11 15.25 36.39
CA VAL A 159 6.72 14.20 35.44
C VAL A 159 7.88 13.97 34.50
N THR A 160 8.28 12.71 34.34
CA THR A 160 9.35 12.30 33.43
C THR A 160 8.87 11.09 32.62
N ASP A 161 9.07 11.13 31.31
CA ASP A 161 8.91 10.02 30.41
C ASP A 161 10.16 9.86 29.51
N TYR A 162 10.34 8.71 28.92
CA TYR A 162 11.39 8.50 27.94
C TYR A 162 10.91 7.63 26.79
N ASN A 163 11.41 7.95 25.61
CA ASN A 163 11.13 7.25 24.37
C ASN A 163 12.43 6.76 23.75
N PHE A 164 12.44 5.53 23.28
CA PHE A 164 13.53 4.95 22.52
C PHE A 164 13.02 4.47 21.18
N LEU A 165 13.64 4.95 20.08
CA LEU A 165 13.28 4.60 18.72
C LEU A 165 14.49 4.03 17.99
N LEU A 166 14.37 2.79 17.51
CA LEU A 166 15.31 2.14 16.61
C LEU A 166 14.64 1.98 15.24
N LYS A 167 15.26 2.56 14.22
CA LYS A 167 14.82 2.42 12.82
C LYS A 167 15.85 1.65 12.01
N ASN A 168 15.37 0.68 11.24
CA ASN A 168 16.18 -0.05 10.28
C ASN A 168 15.53 0.08 8.90
N TYR A 169 16.27 0.63 7.95
CA TYR A 169 15.81 0.89 6.60
C TYR A 169 16.71 0.17 5.61
N ASN A 170 16.12 -0.75 4.83
CA ASN A 170 16.84 -1.55 3.86
C ASN A 170 16.25 -1.32 2.48
N THR A 171 17.10 -1.07 1.50
CA THR A 171 16.71 -0.89 0.11
C THR A 171 17.59 -1.73 -0.79
N TYR A 172 17.00 -2.18 -1.87
CA TYR A 172 17.69 -2.81 -2.98
C TYR A 172 17.08 -2.36 -4.28
N SER A 173 17.89 -2.05 -5.27
CA SER A 173 17.42 -1.78 -6.62
C SER A 173 18.28 -2.47 -7.67
N LYS A 174 17.67 -2.84 -8.77
CA LYS A 174 18.30 -3.36 -9.97
C LYS A 174 17.75 -2.63 -11.17
N ASN A 175 18.64 -2.10 -12.02
CA ASN A 175 18.28 -1.32 -13.21
C ASN A 175 17.40 -0.09 -12.91
N SER A 176 17.46 0.44 -11.67
CA SER A 176 16.73 1.62 -11.22
C SER A 176 17.69 2.53 -10.47
N SER A 177 17.61 3.83 -10.70
CA SER A 177 18.44 4.84 -10.03
C SER A 177 17.85 5.35 -8.70
N ILE A 178 16.66 4.89 -8.32
CA ILE A 178 15.95 5.43 -7.15
C ILE A 178 16.70 5.18 -5.84
N TYR A 179 17.39 4.01 -5.74
CA TYR A 179 18.14 3.61 -4.56
C TYR A 179 19.61 3.33 -4.88
N GLU A 180 20.15 3.89 -5.97
CA GLU A 180 21.57 3.80 -6.24
C GLU A 180 22.31 4.49 -5.10
N ASN A 181 23.13 3.72 -4.38
CA ASN A 181 24.13 4.29 -3.51
C ASN A 181 25.08 5.09 -4.39
N LYS A 182 25.02 6.40 -4.31
CA LYS A 182 26.11 7.26 -4.76
C LYS A 182 27.26 7.05 -3.79
N ASN A 183 28.01 5.99 -4.01
CA ASN A 183 29.36 5.89 -3.46
C ASN A 183 30.23 6.83 -4.31
N ASP A 184 30.29 8.08 -3.94
CA ASP A 184 31.36 9.00 -4.31
C ASP A 184 32.48 8.90 -3.29
#